data_f113d2b20986ef7789e39dfaf5c74fa2
#
_entry.id   f113d2b20986ef7789e39dfaf5c74fa2
#
_cell.length_a   1.000
_cell.length_b   1.000
_cell.length_c   1.000
_cell.angle_alpha   90.00
_cell.angle_beta   90.00
_cell.angle_gamma   90.00
#
_symmetry.space_group_name_H-M   'P 1'
#
loop_
_entity.id
_entity.type
_entity.pdbx_description
1 polymer ?
#
loop_
_entity_poly.entity_id
_entity_poly.type
_entity_poly.pdbx_seq_one_letter_code
_entity_poly.pdbx_strand_id
1 'polypeptide(L)'
;MGISRRGSLEGQLGLGRPFELSLVPSPACPRPQAQKTSYPLPRPPSMVGSRSTVLHTLATMNTAELLVRCLENEGVQYIFGVPGEENLEVLQALRRSSIRFITTRHEQGAAFMADVYGRLTGRAGVCLSTLGPGATNLMTGVADANLDGAPLVAITGQVGTDRMHIESHQYLDLVAMFAPVTKWNAQIVRPSITPEIVRKAFKLAQTEKPGAVHIDLPENIAAMEASGTPLRRDRLDKTYASYQSLNEAASLISRARNPLILAGNGAIRAQASSALTEFATRLNIPVVNTFMGKGVIPYTHPLSLWAVGLQQRDLISCGFDRTDLLIAVGYDLIEYSPKKWNPDGTIPIVHIAALPAEIDSSYIPQVEVVGDISDSLMEILRRCDRTGKPDPYGLSLRQNIVREYTCYAHDQSYPIKPQKLIYDLRQVLEPEDIVISDVGAHKMWMARLYHCDKPNTCLISNGFAAMGIAIPGALAAKLVHPDRRIVAVTGDGGFMMNCQELETALRVGTPFVTLIFNDGGYGLIEWKQHNQYNEAAFVKFGNPDFVKLAESMGLKGYRVEKAAELIPILKQALEQPVPTLIDCPVDYSENLYLTQRSQALVCEA
;
A
#
# COMPACT_ATOMS: atom_id res chain seq x y z
N MET A 1 -63.39 -12.00 12.85
CA MET A 1 -63.30 -13.25 13.62
C MET A 1 -61.85 -13.28 14.09
N GLY A 2 -61.40 -12.85 15.18
CA GLY A 2 -61.83 -12.93 16.58
C GLY A 2 -61.36 -14.22 17.22
N ILE A 3 -60.27 -14.15 17.99
CA ILE A 3 -60.23 -14.71 19.34
C ILE A 3 -58.83 -14.44 19.96
N SER A 4 -58.89 -13.70 21.02
CA SER A 4 -57.92 -13.43 22.09
C SER A 4 -57.61 -14.70 22.92
N ARG A 5 -56.42 -14.79 23.51
CA ARG A 5 -56.26 -15.13 24.95
C ARG A 5 -54.85 -14.84 25.46
N ARG A 6 -54.85 -14.08 26.54
CA ARG A 6 -53.77 -13.80 27.50
C ARG A 6 -53.42 -15.06 28.30
N GLY A 7 -52.17 -15.18 28.72
CA GLY A 7 -51.73 -16.09 29.79
C GLY A 7 -50.50 -15.52 30.45
N SER A 8 -50.72 -14.89 31.60
CA SER A 8 -49.68 -14.42 32.53
C SER A 8 -49.14 -15.60 33.34
N LEU A 9 -47.82 -15.66 33.52
CA LEU A 9 -47.21 -16.47 34.60
C LEU A 9 -46.07 -15.60 35.21
N GLU A 10 -46.37 -15.10 36.40
CA GLU A 10 -45.38 -14.59 37.36
C GLU A 10 -44.61 -15.78 37.94
N GLY A 11 -43.30 -15.70 37.95
CA GLY A 11 -42.38 -16.61 38.61
C GLY A 11 -41.30 -15.81 39.38
N GLN A 12 -41.41 -15.81 40.69
CA GLN A 12 -40.52 -15.18 41.64
C GLN A 12 -39.07 -15.68 41.45
N LEU A 13 -38.10 -14.75 41.36
CA LEU A 13 -36.68 -15.03 41.46
C LEU A 13 -36.16 -14.44 42.78
N GLY A 14 -35.67 -15.33 43.64
CA GLY A 14 -35.08 -15.04 44.91
C GLY A 14 -33.72 -14.32 44.78
N LEU A 15 -33.55 -13.31 45.64
CA LEU A 15 -32.32 -12.55 45.83
C LEU A 15 -31.25 -13.42 46.52
N GLY A 16 -30.20 -13.80 45.84
CA GLY A 16 -28.96 -14.36 46.38
C GLY A 16 -27.99 -13.27 46.83
N ARG A 17 -27.49 -13.41 48.06
CA ARG A 17 -26.55 -12.50 48.76
C ARG A 17 -25.18 -12.45 48.04
N PRO A 18 -24.42 -11.34 48.17
CA PRO A 18 -23.07 -11.22 47.61
C PRO A 18 -22.05 -12.06 48.40
N PHE A 19 -21.16 -12.73 47.65
CA PHE A 19 -20.00 -13.44 48.17
C PHE A 19 -18.92 -12.44 48.55
N GLU A 20 -18.57 -12.37 49.84
CA GLU A 20 -17.34 -11.72 50.30
C GLU A 20 -16.14 -12.62 50.04
N LEU A 21 -15.19 -12.15 49.24
CA LEU A 21 -13.88 -12.76 49.07
C LEU A 21 -12.93 -12.24 50.15
N SER A 22 -12.61 -13.07 51.11
CA SER A 22 -11.56 -12.82 52.09
C SER A 22 -10.19 -12.93 51.41
N LEU A 23 -9.43 -11.83 51.43
CA LEU A 23 -8.03 -11.76 51.02
C LEU A 23 -7.15 -12.43 52.09
N VAL A 24 -6.51 -13.53 51.71
CA VAL A 24 -5.41 -14.14 52.47
C VAL A 24 -4.10 -13.53 51.94
N PRO A 25 -3.22 -12.98 52.80
CA PRO A 25 -1.95 -12.42 52.32
C PRO A 25 -0.94 -13.53 51.98
N SER A 26 -0.42 -13.45 50.78
CA SER A 26 0.67 -14.32 50.30
C SER A 26 2.03 -13.84 50.83
N PRO A 27 2.96 -14.74 51.18
CA PRO A 27 4.25 -14.36 51.73
C PRO A 27 5.18 -13.76 50.68
N ALA A 28 5.94 -12.75 51.09
CA ALA A 28 6.91 -12.00 50.29
C ALA A 28 8.03 -12.91 49.73
N CYS A 29 8.24 -12.85 48.43
CA CYS A 29 9.36 -13.49 47.76
C CYS A 29 10.60 -12.56 47.85
N PRO A 30 11.79 -13.08 48.23
CA PRO A 30 12.99 -12.27 48.34
C PRO A 30 13.58 -11.92 46.97
N ARG A 31 14.04 -10.67 46.81
CA ARG A 31 14.73 -10.17 45.63
C ARG A 31 16.07 -10.87 45.43
N PRO A 32 16.43 -11.28 44.20
CA PRO A 32 17.77 -11.77 43.92
C PRO A 32 18.77 -10.62 43.90
N GLN A 33 19.85 -10.75 44.67
CA GLN A 33 21.02 -9.88 44.58
C GLN A 33 21.77 -10.10 43.28
N ALA A 34 22.10 -9.00 42.61
CA ALA A 34 22.92 -9.01 41.40
C ALA A 34 24.37 -9.42 41.73
N GLN A 35 24.78 -10.63 41.40
CA GLN A 35 26.19 -11.02 41.37
C GLN A 35 26.83 -10.56 40.06
N LYS A 36 27.80 -9.64 40.20
CA LYS A 36 28.71 -9.28 39.12
C LYS A 36 29.69 -10.43 38.91
N THR A 37 29.53 -11.24 37.88
CA THR A 37 30.54 -12.16 37.40
C THR A 37 31.27 -11.54 36.21
N SER A 38 32.50 -11.11 36.48
CA SER A 38 33.48 -10.75 35.45
C SER A 38 34.07 -12.01 34.84
N TYR A 39 33.85 -12.24 33.55
CA TYR A 39 34.55 -13.27 32.79
C TYR A 39 35.86 -12.71 32.23
N PRO A 40 37.03 -13.38 32.42
CA PRO A 40 38.28 -12.98 31.80
C PRO A 40 38.33 -13.35 30.31
N LEU A 41 38.84 -12.45 29.49
CA LEU A 41 39.12 -12.69 28.07
C LEU A 41 40.21 -13.74 27.90
N PRO A 42 40.09 -14.70 26.99
CA PRO A 42 41.15 -15.67 26.70
C PRO A 42 42.32 -15.03 25.93
N ARG A 43 43.55 -15.36 26.34
CA ARG A 43 44.81 -15.00 25.65
C ARG A 43 44.96 -15.79 24.35
N PRO A 44 45.61 -15.25 23.30
CA PRO A 44 45.85 -16.01 22.08
C PRO A 44 46.88 -17.12 22.29
N PRO A 45 46.68 -18.29 21.68
CA PRO A 45 47.69 -19.37 21.76
C PRO A 45 48.86 -19.12 20.82
N SER A 46 50.04 -19.44 21.32
CA SER A 46 51.32 -19.43 20.63
C SER A 46 51.35 -20.47 19.49
N MET A 47 51.90 -20.07 18.35
CA MET A 47 52.14 -20.97 17.21
C MET A 47 53.18 -22.05 17.57
N VAL A 48 52.79 -23.31 17.48
CA VAL A 48 53.71 -24.43 17.25
C VAL A 48 53.08 -25.27 16.13
N GLY A 49 53.84 -25.43 15.05
CA GLY A 49 53.39 -26.09 13.85
C GLY A 49 53.22 -27.62 14.01
N SER A 50 52.07 -28.09 13.58
CA SER A 50 51.90 -29.43 13.03
C SER A 50 50.94 -29.34 11.85
N ARG A 51 51.41 -29.76 10.67
CA ARG A 51 50.55 -29.94 9.49
C ARG A 51 49.60 -31.09 9.80
N SER A 52 48.44 -30.79 10.37
CA SER A 52 47.30 -31.68 10.30
C SER A 52 46.43 -31.20 9.16
N THR A 53 46.21 -32.09 8.20
CA THR A 53 45.22 -31.94 7.12
C THR A 53 43.85 -31.80 7.79
N VAL A 54 43.41 -30.56 8.04
CA VAL A 54 42.04 -30.28 8.48
C VAL A 54 41.18 -30.55 7.25
N LEU A 55 40.60 -31.75 7.20
CA LEU A 55 39.37 -31.96 6.45
C LEU A 55 38.38 -30.91 6.96
N HIS A 56 38.20 -29.83 6.20
CA HIS A 56 37.01 -28.99 6.33
C HIS A 56 35.82 -29.92 6.08
N THR A 57 35.21 -30.41 7.14
CA THR A 57 33.84 -30.87 7.09
C THR A 57 33.06 -29.68 6.56
N LEU A 58 32.70 -29.71 5.28
CA LEU A 58 31.71 -28.82 4.70
C LEU A 58 30.51 -28.95 5.62
N ALA A 59 30.23 -27.90 6.40
CA ALA A 59 29.03 -27.86 7.22
C ALA A 59 27.86 -28.10 6.27
N THR A 60 27.15 -29.20 6.48
CA THR A 60 25.97 -29.54 5.67
C THR A 60 24.93 -28.45 5.86
N MET A 61 24.49 -27.86 4.77
CA MET A 61 23.47 -26.82 4.74
C MET A 61 22.08 -27.45 4.73
N ASN A 62 21.11 -26.92 5.46
CA ASN A 62 19.72 -27.36 5.33
C ASN A 62 18.95 -26.51 4.28
N THR A 63 17.69 -26.91 3.99
CA THR A 63 16.86 -26.25 2.99
C THR A 63 16.53 -24.80 3.37
N ALA A 64 16.34 -24.52 4.66
CA ALA A 64 16.10 -23.16 5.14
C ALA A 64 17.32 -22.26 4.91
N GLU A 65 18.54 -22.75 5.13
CA GLU A 65 19.78 -22.01 4.82
C GLU A 65 19.94 -21.79 3.31
N LEU A 66 19.58 -22.76 2.47
CA LEU A 66 19.58 -22.60 1.03
C LEU A 66 18.52 -21.56 0.58
N LEU A 67 17.32 -21.59 1.16
CA LEU A 67 16.29 -20.59 0.92
C LEU A 67 16.81 -19.19 1.23
N VAL A 68 17.38 -18.98 2.42
CA VAL A 68 17.89 -17.67 2.84
C VAL A 68 19.02 -17.19 1.93
N ARG A 69 19.94 -18.05 1.51
CA ARG A 69 20.97 -17.71 0.51
C ARG A 69 20.37 -17.31 -0.84
N CYS A 70 19.28 -17.96 -1.26
CA CYS A 70 18.55 -17.57 -2.48
C CYS A 70 17.90 -16.19 -2.30
N LEU A 71 17.31 -15.88 -1.15
CA LEU A 71 16.75 -14.57 -0.84
C LEU A 71 17.82 -13.45 -0.82
N GLU A 72 18.99 -13.72 -0.22
CA GLU A 72 20.14 -12.80 -0.28
C GLU A 72 20.60 -12.54 -1.72
N ASN A 73 20.67 -13.60 -2.54
CA ASN A 73 21.00 -13.47 -3.97
C ASN A 73 19.95 -12.65 -4.73
N GLU A 74 18.66 -12.73 -4.38
CA GLU A 74 17.62 -11.86 -4.94
C GLU A 74 17.74 -10.41 -4.43
N GLY A 75 18.60 -10.17 -3.45
CA GLY A 75 18.90 -8.86 -2.87
C GLY A 75 17.85 -8.40 -1.87
N VAL A 76 17.21 -9.33 -1.18
CA VAL A 76 16.31 -9.06 -0.06
C VAL A 76 17.08 -8.39 1.07
N GLN A 77 16.60 -7.26 1.54
CA GLN A 77 17.19 -6.50 2.66
C GLN A 77 16.38 -6.67 3.95
N TYR A 78 15.07 -6.77 3.82
CA TYR A 78 14.14 -6.90 4.93
C TYR A 78 13.18 -8.05 4.69
N ILE A 79 12.83 -8.76 5.75
CA ILE A 79 11.68 -9.66 5.81
C ILE A 79 10.83 -9.19 6.99
N PHE A 80 9.54 -8.95 6.73
CA PHE A 80 8.57 -8.55 7.72
C PHE A 80 7.75 -9.77 8.17
N GLY A 81 7.54 -9.99 9.47
CA GLY A 81 6.77 -11.17 9.86
C GLY A 81 6.64 -11.39 11.35
N VAL A 82 5.87 -12.43 11.66
CA VAL A 82 5.69 -12.94 13.02
C VAL A 82 6.37 -14.29 13.12
N PRO A 83 7.28 -14.50 14.09
CA PRO A 83 7.87 -15.80 14.35
C PRO A 83 6.82 -16.85 14.72
N GLY A 84 6.97 -18.06 14.18
CA GLY A 84 6.12 -19.19 14.51
C GLY A 84 6.90 -20.50 14.54
N GLU A 85 6.26 -21.58 14.99
CA GLU A 85 6.91 -22.86 15.24
C GLU A 85 7.43 -23.49 13.93
N GLU A 86 6.62 -23.51 12.85
CA GLU A 86 6.95 -24.16 11.59
C GLU A 86 7.94 -23.36 10.72
N ASN A 87 8.36 -22.18 11.16
CA ASN A 87 9.40 -21.40 10.47
C ASN A 87 10.70 -21.24 11.26
N LEU A 88 10.90 -22.01 12.34
CA LEU A 88 12.08 -21.91 13.22
C LEU A 88 13.40 -22.11 12.45
N GLU A 89 13.48 -23.06 11.53
CA GLU A 89 14.67 -23.29 10.71
C GLU A 89 15.01 -22.06 9.84
N VAL A 90 14.00 -21.43 9.26
CA VAL A 90 14.17 -20.21 8.47
C VAL A 90 14.65 -19.04 9.35
N LEU A 91 14.09 -18.89 10.55
CA LEU A 91 14.51 -17.85 11.50
C LEU A 91 15.96 -18.05 11.97
N GLN A 92 16.38 -19.31 12.21
CA GLN A 92 17.78 -19.61 12.56
C GLN A 92 18.74 -19.33 11.39
N ALA A 93 18.32 -19.61 10.15
CA ALA A 93 19.09 -19.27 8.97
C ALA A 93 19.20 -17.74 8.79
N LEU A 94 18.09 -17.00 8.95
CA LEU A 94 18.06 -15.54 8.89
C LEU A 94 18.97 -14.88 9.93
N ARG A 95 19.08 -15.44 11.13
CA ARG A 95 19.97 -14.92 12.18
C ARG A 95 21.44 -14.85 11.74
N ARG A 96 21.84 -15.69 10.77
CA ARG A 96 23.21 -15.78 10.24
C ARG A 96 23.36 -15.07 8.90
N SER A 97 22.33 -14.43 8.42
CA SER A 97 22.28 -13.76 7.11
C SER A 97 22.46 -12.25 7.21
N SER A 98 22.62 -11.61 6.06
CA SER A 98 22.60 -10.14 5.93
C SER A 98 21.17 -9.55 5.94
N ILE A 99 20.15 -10.39 5.85
CA ILE A 99 18.76 -9.97 5.80
C ILE A 99 18.28 -9.57 7.21
N ARG A 100 17.73 -8.36 7.33
CA ARG A 100 17.16 -7.89 8.58
C ARG A 100 15.71 -8.36 8.72
N PHE A 101 15.44 -9.23 9.69
CA PHE A 101 14.08 -9.64 10.05
C PHE A 101 13.43 -8.58 10.95
N ILE A 102 12.28 -8.06 10.52
CA ILE A 102 11.48 -7.10 11.29
C ILE A 102 10.28 -7.85 11.87
N THR A 103 10.36 -8.15 13.15
CA THR A 103 9.23 -8.75 13.88
C THR A 103 8.09 -7.74 13.96
N THR A 104 6.95 -8.08 13.38
CA THR A 104 5.71 -7.30 13.45
C THR A 104 4.81 -7.79 14.59
N ARG A 105 3.74 -7.06 14.88
CA ARG A 105 2.77 -7.44 15.90
C ARG A 105 1.59 -8.24 15.32
N HIS A 106 1.42 -8.15 13.99
CA HIS A 106 0.40 -8.86 13.24
C HIS A 106 0.88 -9.13 11.80
N GLU A 107 0.54 -10.26 11.22
CA GLU A 107 0.98 -10.65 9.88
C GLU A 107 0.39 -9.76 8.80
N GLN A 108 -0.82 -9.23 8.98
CA GLN A 108 -1.40 -8.24 8.06
C GLN A 108 -0.49 -7.01 7.95
N GLY A 109 0.04 -6.53 9.09
CA GLY A 109 1.03 -5.44 9.12
C GLY A 109 2.29 -5.79 8.35
N ALA A 110 2.80 -7.03 8.50
CA ALA A 110 3.94 -7.52 7.74
C ALA A 110 3.71 -7.51 6.23
N ALA A 111 2.54 -7.96 5.77
CA ALA A 111 2.18 -7.96 4.36
C ALA A 111 2.04 -6.55 3.80
N PHE A 112 1.42 -5.60 4.53
CA PHE A 112 1.36 -4.19 4.12
C PHE A 112 2.75 -3.51 4.09
N MET A 113 3.65 -3.86 5.02
CA MET A 113 5.04 -3.38 4.95
C MET A 113 5.74 -3.88 3.68
N ALA A 114 5.56 -5.16 3.34
CA ALA A 114 6.11 -5.75 2.12
C ALA A 114 5.50 -5.13 0.86
N ASP A 115 4.20 -4.85 0.84
CA ASP A 115 3.49 -4.15 -0.24
C ASP A 115 4.11 -2.78 -0.50
N VAL A 116 4.13 -1.91 0.51
CA VAL A 116 4.65 -0.53 0.37
C VAL A 116 6.15 -0.52 0.04
N TYR A 117 6.93 -1.47 0.60
CA TYR A 117 8.32 -1.66 0.19
C TYR A 117 8.42 -1.95 -1.31
N GLY A 118 7.57 -2.85 -1.81
CA GLY A 118 7.48 -3.20 -3.23
C GLY A 118 7.15 -2.01 -4.13
N ARG A 119 6.14 -1.22 -3.77
CA ARG A 119 5.74 0.00 -4.51
C ARG A 119 6.87 1.03 -4.59
N LEU A 120 7.55 1.29 -3.47
CA LEU A 120 8.60 2.31 -3.40
C LEU A 120 9.89 1.92 -4.09
N THR A 121 10.24 0.63 -4.07
CA THR A 121 11.54 0.15 -4.58
C THR A 121 11.48 -0.50 -5.96
N GLY A 122 10.29 -0.92 -6.41
CA GLY A 122 10.11 -1.78 -7.59
C GLY A 122 10.70 -3.20 -7.41
N ARG A 123 11.12 -3.55 -6.19
CA ARG A 123 11.69 -4.86 -5.82
C ARG A 123 10.71 -5.58 -4.92
N ALA A 124 10.63 -6.90 -5.04
CA ALA A 124 9.69 -7.65 -4.22
C ALA A 124 9.95 -7.45 -2.72
N GLY A 125 8.97 -6.93 -2.01
CA GLY A 125 8.93 -6.96 -0.56
C GLY A 125 8.65 -8.38 -0.08
N VAL A 126 9.22 -8.79 1.06
CA VAL A 126 9.08 -10.16 1.56
C VAL A 126 8.40 -10.16 2.92
N CYS A 127 7.35 -10.97 3.07
CA CYS A 127 6.74 -11.24 4.36
C CYS A 127 6.78 -12.73 4.70
N LEU A 128 6.84 -13.03 6.00
CA LEU A 128 6.96 -14.38 6.53
C LEU A 128 5.96 -14.60 7.65
N SER A 129 5.24 -15.73 7.61
CA SER A 129 4.41 -16.20 8.72
C SER A 129 4.50 -17.70 8.90
N THR A 130 3.99 -18.19 10.03
CA THR A 130 3.69 -19.60 10.22
C THR A 130 2.45 -20.03 9.40
N LEU A 131 2.05 -21.30 9.51
CA LEU A 131 0.84 -21.84 8.88
C LEU A 131 -0.44 -21.31 9.55
N GLY A 132 -1.59 -21.84 9.13
CA GLY A 132 -2.90 -21.64 9.74
C GLY A 132 -3.22 -20.18 9.98
N PRO A 133 -3.36 -19.75 11.26
CA PRO A 133 -3.75 -18.38 11.59
C PRO A 133 -2.75 -17.33 11.09
N GLY A 134 -1.44 -17.61 11.11
CA GLY A 134 -0.43 -16.70 10.58
C GLY A 134 -0.57 -16.50 9.07
N ALA A 135 -0.75 -17.58 8.33
CA ALA A 135 -0.95 -17.54 6.89
C ALA A 135 -2.27 -16.82 6.52
N THR A 136 -3.38 -17.10 7.22
CA THR A 136 -4.67 -16.42 6.97
C THR A 136 -4.60 -14.93 7.25
N ASN A 137 -3.85 -14.51 8.27
CA ASN A 137 -3.63 -13.10 8.59
C ASN A 137 -2.85 -12.33 7.51
N LEU A 138 -1.95 -12.98 6.76
CA LEU A 138 -1.23 -12.35 5.65
C LEU A 138 -2.13 -11.98 4.47
N MET A 139 -3.23 -12.71 4.26
CA MET A 139 -4.00 -12.68 3.01
C MET A 139 -4.49 -11.29 2.61
N THR A 140 -4.94 -10.47 3.55
CA THR A 140 -5.43 -9.12 3.23
C THR A 140 -4.36 -8.27 2.57
N GLY A 141 -3.15 -8.23 3.13
CA GLY A 141 -2.07 -7.42 2.55
C GLY A 141 -1.47 -8.05 1.28
N VAL A 142 -1.47 -9.38 1.17
CA VAL A 142 -1.05 -10.08 -0.07
C VAL A 142 -2.03 -9.79 -1.21
N ALA A 143 -3.34 -9.79 -0.93
CA ALA A 143 -4.37 -9.45 -1.92
C ALA A 143 -4.27 -7.97 -2.35
N ASP A 144 -3.99 -7.06 -1.39
CA ASP A 144 -3.78 -5.64 -1.67
C ASP A 144 -2.62 -5.44 -2.64
N ALA A 145 -1.46 -6.03 -2.31
CA ALA A 145 -0.27 -5.99 -3.16
C ALA A 145 -0.53 -6.53 -4.58
N ASN A 146 -1.28 -7.65 -4.68
CA ASN A 146 -1.56 -8.27 -5.97
C ASN A 146 -2.47 -7.40 -6.86
N LEU A 147 -3.54 -6.86 -6.30
CA LEU A 147 -4.48 -6.02 -7.05
C LEU A 147 -3.91 -4.65 -7.38
N ASP A 148 -3.10 -4.08 -6.49
CA ASP A 148 -2.46 -2.77 -6.71
C ASP A 148 -1.16 -2.87 -7.54
N GLY A 149 -0.76 -4.07 -7.95
CA GLY A 149 0.42 -4.27 -8.78
C GLY A 149 1.73 -3.97 -8.04
N ALA A 150 1.81 -4.31 -6.75
CA ALA A 150 3.01 -4.21 -5.95
C ALA A 150 3.77 -5.55 -5.93
N PRO A 151 5.06 -5.59 -6.23
CA PRO A 151 5.82 -6.83 -6.18
C PRO A 151 5.98 -7.30 -4.72
N LEU A 152 5.50 -8.52 -4.42
CA LEU A 152 5.53 -9.11 -3.09
C LEU A 152 5.79 -10.62 -3.15
N VAL A 153 6.60 -11.14 -2.23
CA VAL A 153 6.80 -12.57 -2.00
C VAL A 153 6.36 -12.90 -0.56
N ALA A 154 5.25 -13.63 -0.42
CA ALA A 154 4.82 -14.18 0.85
C ALA A 154 5.42 -15.56 1.06
N ILE A 155 5.98 -15.83 2.23
CA ILE A 155 6.53 -17.13 2.61
C ILE A 155 5.76 -17.61 3.83
N THR A 156 5.24 -18.84 3.78
CA THR A 156 4.58 -19.49 4.92
C THR A 156 5.33 -20.75 5.34
N GLY A 157 5.38 -20.97 6.65
CA GLY A 157 5.67 -22.29 7.17
C GLY A 157 4.47 -23.22 6.95
N GLN A 158 4.70 -24.54 6.99
CA GLN A 158 3.67 -25.56 6.86
C GLN A 158 4.01 -26.77 7.73
N VAL A 159 3.01 -27.54 8.12
CA VAL A 159 3.23 -28.82 8.82
C VAL A 159 4.12 -29.76 8.00
N GLY A 160 4.77 -30.69 8.66
CA GLY A 160 5.52 -31.75 8.00
C GLY A 160 4.66 -32.52 6.98
N THR A 161 5.26 -32.87 5.85
CA THR A 161 4.57 -33.56 4.72
C THR A 161 3.94 -34.90 5.11
N ASP A 162 4.40 -35.50 6.20
CA ASP A 162 3.87 -36.71 6.81
C ASP A 162 2.52 -36.49 7.53
N ARG A 163 2.14 -35.24 7.79
CA ARG A 163 0.91 -34.86 8.50
C ARG A 163 -0.14 -34.16 7.62
N MET A 164 0.17 -33.87 6.36
CA MET A 164 -0.74 -33.11 5.47
C MET A 164 -1.97 -33.90 5.00
N HIS A 165 -1.96 -35.21 5.13
CA HIS A 165 -3.07 -36.09 4.69
C HIS A 165 -4.09 -36.39 5.79
N ILE A 166 -3.89 -35.87 6.99
CA ILE A 166 -4.76 -36.06 8.16
C ILE A 166 -5.15 -34.70 8.75
N GLU A 167 -6.17 -34.70 9.61
CA GLU A 167 -6.46 -33.52 10.44
C GLU A 167 -5.28 -33.25 11.37
N SER A 168 -4.53 -32.19 11.10
CA SER A 168 -3.38 -31.75 11.87
C SER A 168 -3.62 -30.37 12.47
N HIS A 169 -2.94 -30.10 13.59
CA HIS A 169 -2.97 -28.80 14.23
C HIS A 169 -2.61 -27.69 13.25
N GLN A 170 -3.50 -26.69 13.11
CA GLN A 170 -3.36 -25.51 12.25
C GLN A 170 -3.17 -25.79 10.74
N TYR A 171 -3.23 -27.03 10.26
CA TYR A 171 -3.07 -27.35 8.85
C TYR A 171 -4.20 -26.80 8.00
N LEU A 172 -3.81 -26.11 6.92
CA LEU A 172 -4.67 -25.70 5.81
C LEU A 172 -3.91 -25.94 4.50
N ASP A 173 -4.63 -26.19 3.42
CA ASP A 173 -4.04 -26.17 2.07
C ASP A 173 -3.72 -24.72 1.67
N LEU A 174 -2.51 -24.27 2.04
CA LEU A 174 -2.08 -22.89 1.85
C LEU A 174 -1.89 -22.57 0.35
N VAL A 175 -1.47 -23.55 -0.46
CA VAL A 175 -1.33 -23.35 -1.91
C VAL A 175 -2.68 -23.06 -2.53
N ALA A 176 -3.72 -23.82 -2.19
CA ALA A 176 -5.08 -23.54 -2.66
C ALA A 176 -5.62 -22.20 -2.11
N MET A 177 -5.35 -21.90 -0.84
CA MET A 177 -5.83 -20.69 -0.18
C MET A 177 -5.23 -19.41 -0.79
N PHE A 178 -3.94 -19.40 -1.14
CA PHE A 178 -3.29 -18.23 -1.76
C PHE A 178 -3.50 -18.13 -3.28
N ALA A 179 -4.04 -19.17 -3.95
CA ALA A 179 -4.24 -19.16 -5.40
C ALA A 179 -5.03 -17.94 -5.92
N PRO A 180 -6.16 -17.52 -5.34
CA PRO A 180 -6.96 -16.39 -5.85
C PRO A 180 -6.34 -15.02 -5.58
N VAL A 181 -5.34 -14.91 -4.69
CA VAL A 181 -4.74 -13.63 -4.27
C VAL A 181 -3.28 -13.46 -4.70
N THR A 182 -2.79 -14.36 -5.55
CA THR A 182 -1.39 -14.33 -6.04
C THR A 182 -1.32 -14.60 -7.54
N LYS A 183 -0.28 -14.08 -8.19
CA LYS A 183 0.04 -14.39 -9.61
C LYS A 183 0.49 -15.84 -9.77
N TRP A 184 1.14 -16.36 -8.75
CA TRP A 184 1.68 -17.72 -8.71
C TRP A 184 2.00 -18.10 -7.28
N ASN A 185 1.85 -19.38 -6.98
CA ASN A 185 2.25 -19.96 -5.71
C ASN A 185 2.82 -21.35 -5.90
N ALA A 186 3.63 -21.82 -4.94
CA ALA A 186 4.15 -23.18 -4.94
C ALA A 186 4.62 -23.60 -3.55
N GLN A 187 4.54 -24.90 -3.29
CA GLN A 187 5.14 -25.54 -2.13
C GLN A 187 6.53 -26.10 -2.48
N ILE A 188 7.50 -25.91 -1.60
CA ILE A 188 8.81 -26.55 -1.69
C ILE A 188 8.68 -27.98 -1.15
N VAL A 189 8.55 -28.94 -2.05
CA VAL A 189 8.33 -30.36 -1.69
C VAL A 189 9.62 -31.17 -1.55
N ARG A 190 10.77 -30.59 -1.90
CA ARG A 190 12.11 -31.20 -1.75
C ARG A 190 13.20 -30.12 -1.83
N PRO A 191 14.35 -30.32 -1.16
CA PRO A 191 15.42 -29.33 -1.09
C PRO A 191 15.96 -28.86 -2.44
N SER A 192 16.11 -29.77 -3.41
CA SER A 192 16.77 -29.47 -4.69
C SER A 192 16.06 -28.46 -5.59
N ILE A 193 14.75 -28.22 -5.40
CA ILE A 193 13.98 -27.26 -6.21
C ILE A 193 13.94 -25.85 -5.61
N THR A 194 14.46 -25.65 -4.40
CA THR A 194 14.44 -24.36 -3.70
C THR A 194 14.98 -23.21 -4.54
N PRO A 195 16.17 -23.32 -5.21
CA PRO A 195 16.69 -22.21 -6.01
C PRO A 195 15.80 -21.84 -7.19
N GLU A 196 15.16 -22.83 -7.83
CA GLU A 196 14.25 -22.60 -8.96
C GLU A 196 12.96 -21.92 -8.51
N ILE A 197 12.36 -22.37 -7.41
CA ILE A 197 11.14 -21.79 -6.84
C ILE A 197 11.39 -20.34 -6.46
N VAL A 198 12.47 -20.04 -5.72
CA VAL A 198 12.77 -18.66 -5.32
C VAL A 198 13.02 -17.77 -6.52
N ARG A 199 13.88 -18.20 -7.47
CA ARG A 199 14.17 -17.42 -8.67
C ARG A 199 12.89 -17.13 -9.48
N LYS A 200 12.02 -18.14 -9.65
CA LYS A 200 10.75 -18.00 -10.36
C LYS A 200 9.80 -17.06 -9.61
N ALA A 201 9.68 -17.18 -8.29
CA ALA A 201 8.85 -16.31 -7.46
C ALA A 201 9.22 -14.83 -7.64
N PHE A 202 10.50 -14.49 -7.47
CA PHE A 202 10.97 -13.12 -7.63
C PHE A 202 10.83 -12.60 -9.06
N LYS A 203 11.10 -13.44 -10.06
CA LYS A 203 10.89 -13.08 -11.45
C LYS A 203 9.42 -12.73 -11.72
N LEU A 204 8.48 -13.57 -11.30
CA LEU A 204 7.06 -13.37 -11.54
C LEU A 204 6.51 -12.19 -10.73
N ALA A 205 6.92 -12.03 -9.45
CA ALA A 205 6.47 -10.91 -8.63
C ALA A 205 6.84 -9.56 -9.25
N GLN A 206 8.02 -9.45 -9.87
CA GLN A 206 8.59 -8.20 -10.41
C GLN A 206 8.33 -7.97 -11.91
N THR A 207 7.87 -8.99 -12.63
CA THR A 207 7.52 -8.84 -14.06
C THR A 207 6.17 -8.13 -14.19
N GLU A 208 6.06 -7.22 -15.13
CA GLU A 208 4.85 -6.44 -15.41
C GLU A 208 3.65 -7.36 -15.79
N LYS A 209 2.44 -7.18 -15.32
CA LYS A 209 2.10 -6.32 -14.18
C LYS A 209 2.66 -6.97 -12.91
N PRO A 210 3.40 -6.22 -12.04
CA PRO A 210 3.89 -6.78 -10.79
C PRO A 210 2.74 -7.25 -9.88
N GLY A 211 3.05 -8.08 -8.89
CA GLY A 211 2.02 -8.56 -7.95
C GLY A 211 2.59 -9.54 -6.95
N ALA A 212 1.71 -10.09 -6.14
CA ALA A 212 2.08 -11.03 -5.10
C ALA A 212 2.32 -12.44 -5.62
N VAL A 213 3.26 -13.14 -5.00
CA VAL A 213 3.49 -14.59 -5.16
C VAL A 213 3.65 -15.23 -3.78
N HIS A 214 3.42 -16.54 -3.69
CA HIS A 214 3.49 -17.26 -2.43
C HIS A 214 4.39 -18.49 -2.53
N ILE A 215 5.19 -18.71 -1.49
CA ILE A 215 6.05 -19.89 -1.29
C ILE A 215 5.64 -20.55 0.03
N ASP A 216 5.26 -21.80 -0.03
CA ASP A 216 4.93 -22.62 1.13
C ASP A 216 6.09 -23.60 1.43
N LEU A 217 6.56 -23.62 2.70
CA LEU A 217 7.70 -24.42 3.11
C LEU A 217 7.35 -25.32 4.30
N PRO A 218 7.17 -26.64 4.08
CA PRO A 218 6.96 -27.58 5.17
C PRO A 218 8.18 -27.67 6.12
N GLU A 219 7.91 -27.76 7.44
CA GLU A 219 8.93 -27.74 8.49
C GLU A 219 9.97 -28.87 8.32
N ASN A 220 9.52 -30.10 8.00
CA ASN A 220 10.44 -31.21 7.77
C ASN A 220 11.30 -31.03 6.52
N ILE A 221 10.78 -30.39 5.47
CA ILE A 221 11.56 -30.04 4.28
C ILE A 221 12.56 -28.93 4.62
N ALA A 222 12.17 -27.93 5.42
CA ALA A 222 13.06 -26.86 5.87
C ALA A 222 14.30 -27.39 6.59
N ALA A 223 14.12 -28.43 7.41
CA ALA A 223 15.20 -29.09 8.17
C ALA A 223 16.05 -30.07 7.35
N MET A 224 15.57 -30.56 6.18
CA MET A 224 16.30 -31.53 5.35
C MET A 224 17.63 -30.99 4.84
N GLU A 225 18.65 -31.87 4.80
CA GLU A 225 19.92 -31.56 4.16
C GLU A 225 19.74 -31.15 2.71
N ALA A 226 20.38 -30.05 2.33
CA ALA A 226 20.29 -29.44 1.01
C ALA A 226 21.67 -29.26 0.39
N SER A 227 21.74 -29.46 -0.92
CA SER A 227 22.87 -29.09 -1.74
C SER A 227 22.39 -28.22 -2.90
N GLY A 228 23.14 -27.19 -3.23
CA GLY A 228 22.80 -26.30 -4.33
C GLY A 228 23.32 -24.88 -4.14
N THR A 229 23.16 -24.08 -5.15
CA THR A 229 23.54 -22.66 -5.17
C THR A 229 22.39 -21.83 -5.71
N PRO A 230 22.23 -20.57 -5.27
CA PRO A 230 21.28 -19.66 -5.85
C PRO A 230 21.43 -19.55 -7.37
N LEU A 231 20.32 -19.47 -8.08
CA LEU A 231 20.34 -19.25 -9.53
C LEU A 231 20.69 -17.81 -9.86
N ARG A 232 21.40 -17.62 -10.99
CA ARG A 232 21.76 -16.30 -11.47
C ARG A 232 20.51 -15.45 -11.71
N ARG A 233 20.57 -14.19 -11.31
CA ARG A 233 19.58 -13.17 -11.67
C ARG A 233 19.83 -12.68 -13.09
N ASP A 234 18.86 -12.88 -13.97
CA ASP A 234 18.90 -12.29 -15.30
C ASP A 234 18.29 -10.89 -15.28
N ARG A 235 18.87 -10.00 -16.07
CA ARG A 235 18.24 -8.70 -16.36
C ARG A 235 17.06 -8.95 -17.29
N LEU A 236 15.90 -8.40 -16.95
CA LEU A 236 14.79 -8.36 -17.87
C LEU A 236 15.09 -7.28 -18.91
N ASP A 237 15.12 -7.66 -20.17
CA ASP A 237 15.27 -6.71 -21.25
C ASP A 237 13.96 -5.95 -21.47
N LYS A 238 14.07 -4.69 -21.94
CA LYS A 238 12.91 -3.89 -22.35
C LYS A 238 12.27 -4.49 -23.60
N THR A 239 10.95 -4.48 -23.65
CA THR A 239 10.19 -4.77 -24.85
C THR A 239 9.97 -3.48 -25.63
N TYR A 240 10.04 -3.53 -26.96
CA TYR A 240 9.81 -2.38 -27.82
C TYR A 240 8.49 -2.54 -28.58
N ALA A 241 7.73 -1.44 -28.67
CA ALA A 241 6.49 -1.43 -29.43
C ALA A 241 6.75 -1.59 -30.95
N SER A 242 5.77 -2.12 -31.66
CA SER A 242 5.89 -2.30 -33.11
C SER A 242 5.97 -0.96 -33.85
N TYR A 243 6.73 -0.92 -34.94
CA TYR A 243 6.80 0.27 -35.79
C TYR A 243 5.43 0.70 -36.32
N GLN A 244 4.56 -0.26 -36.63
CA GLN A 244 3.22 -0.01 -37.13
C GLN A 244 2.36 0.68 -36.09
N SER A 245 2.27 0.13 -34.86
CA SER A 245 1.46 0.72 -33.78
C SER A 245 1.94 2.12 -33.37
N LEU A 246 3.26 2.37 -33.41
CA LEU A 246 3.83 3.69 -33.17
C LEU A 246 3.40 4.72 -34.22
N ASN A 247 3.39 4.34 -35.49
CA ASN A 247 2.97 5.24 -36.59
C ASN A 247 1.45 5.49 -36.56
N GLU A 248 0.66 4.47 -36.31
CA GLU A 248 -0.80 4.59 -36.19
C GLU A 248 -1.17 5.51 -35.02
N ALA A 249 -0.55 5.31 -33.84
CA ALA A 249 -0.73 6.17 -32.69
C ALA A 249 -0.34 7.64 -33.00
N ALA A 250 0.84 7.87 -33.59
CA ALA A 250 1.28 9.21 -33.97
C ALA A 250 0.31 9.87 -34.94
N SER A 251 -0.21 9.12 -35.90
CA SER A 251 -1.19 9.62 -36.90
C SER A 251 -2.51 10.01 -36.25
N LEU A 252 -3.04 9.21 -35.26
CA LEU A 252 -4.25 9.54 -34.53
C LEU A 252 -4.04 10.81 -33.69
N ILE A 253 -2.94 10.88 -32.96
CA ILE A 253 -2.61 12.02 -32.08
C ILE A 253 -2.43 13.31 -32.91
N SER A 254 -1.79 13.23 -34.09
CA SER A 254 -1.60 14.39 -34.97
C SER A 254 -2.92 14.97 -35.46
N ARG A 255 -3.94 14.13 -35.67
CA ARG A 255 -5.25 14.54 -36.19
C ARG A 255 -6.24 14.98 -35.11
N ALA A 256 -6.04 14.54 -33.87
CA ALA A 256 -6.92 14.87 -32.77
C ALA A 256 -6.98 16.39 -32.53
N ARG A 257 -8.18 16.90 -32.27
CA ARG A 257 -8.39 18.32 -31.95
C ARG A 257 -8.26 18.58 -30.46
N ASN A 258 -8.86 17.72 -29.65
CA ASN A 258 -8.95 17.82 -28.20
C ASN A 258 -8.48 16.50 -27.54
N PRO A 259 -7.23 16.09 -27.71
CA PRO A 259 -6.74 14.89 -27.05
C PRO A 259 -6.57 15.12 -25.56
N LEU A 260 -6.75 14.05 -24.76
CA LEU A 260 -6.53 14.03 -23.32
C LEU A 260 -5.65 12.83 -22.96
N ILE A 261 -4.68 13.03 -22.08
CA ILE A 261 -3.89 11.92 -21.51
C ILE A 261 -4.54 11.47 -20.20
N LEU A 262 -4.77 10.16 -20.06
CA LEU A 262 -5.10 9.49 -18.80
C LEU A 262 -3.91 8.64 -18.39
N ALA A 263 -3.20 9.07 -17.33
CA ALA A 263 -2.02 8.38 -16.82
C ALA A 263 -2.34 7.56 -15.57
N GLY A 264 -1.98 6.27 -15.60
CA GLY A 264 -2.14 5.34 -14.49
C GLY A 264 -0.81 4.98 -13.80
N ASN A 265 -0.89 4.05 -12.85
CA ASN A 265 0.24 3.57 -12.06
C ASN A 265 1.34 2.89 -12.92
N GLY A 266 0.97 2.28 -14.03
CA GLY A 266 1.93 1.69 -14.97
C GLY A 266 2.98 2.70 -15.47
N ALA A 267 2.59 3.97 -15.66
CA ALA A 267 3.52 5.03 -16.04
C ALA A 267 4.52 5.37 -14.92
N ILE A 268 4.10 5.26 -13.66
CA ILE A 268 5.00 5.44 -12.50
C ILE A 268 5.95 4.25 -12.37
N ARG A 269 5.43 3.02 -12.45
CA ARG A 269 6.24 1.79 -12.39
C ARG A 269 7.30 1.74 -13.49
N ALA A 270 6.93 2.18 -14.70
CA ALA A 270 7.84 2.29 -15.84
C ALA A 270 8.82 3.47 -15.75
N GLN A 271 8.75 4.28 -14.66
CA GLN A 271 9.55 5.51 -14.50
C GLN A 271 9.40 6.49 -15.68
N ALA A 272 8.21 6.55 -16.29
CA ALA A 272 7.92 7.30 -17.49
C ALA A 272 7.55 8.78 -17.25
N SER A 273 7.58 9.28 -16.00
CA SER A 273 7.13 10.63 -15.64
C SER A 273 7.81 11.74 -16.44
N SER A 274 9.14 11.65 -16.67
CA SER A 274 9.87 12.63 -17.46
C SER A 274 9.46 12.62 -18.93
N ALA A 275 9.39 11.42 -19.54
CA ALA A 275 8.97 11.24 -20.93
C ALA A 275 7.51 11.69 -21.13
N LEU A 276 6.61 11.37 -20.18
CA LEU A 276 5.22 11.81 -20.22
C LEU A 276 5.11 13.35 -20.13
N THR A 277 5.86 13.97 -19.23
CA THR A 277 5.87 15.43 -19.07
C THR A 277 6.37 16.11 -20.34
N GLU A 278 7.46 15.61 -20.95
CA GLU A 278 7.98 16.13 -22.21
C GLU A 278 6.95 15.93 -23.35
N PHE A 279 6.37 14.74 -23.47
CA PHE A 279 5.35 14.42 -24.45
C PHE A 279 4.14 15.36 -24.33
N ALA A 280 3.58 15.50 -23.14
CA ALA A 280 2.46 16.38 -22.87
C ALA A 280 2.78 17.85 -23.21
N THR A 281 3.96 18.32 -22.79
CA THR A 281 4.41 19.70 -23.00
C THR A 281 4.58 20.03 -24.48
N ARG A 282 5.28 19.19 -25.23
CA ARG A 282 5.59 19.44 -26.65
C ARG A 282 4.36 19.36 -27.54
N LEU A 283 3.41 18.47 -27.21
CA LEU A 283 2.16 18.34 -27.95
C LEU A 283 1.03 19.22 -27.39
N ASN A 284 1.27 19.89 -26.27
CA ASN A 284 0.31 20.71 -25.52
C ASN A 284 -0.98 19.94 -25.25
N ILE A 285 -0.87 18.76 -24.60
CA ILE A 285 -1.99 17.90 -24.29
C ILE A 285 -2.18 17.87 -22.77
N PRO A 286 -3.40 18.20 -22.25
CA PRO A 286 -3.68 18.10 -20.81
C PRO A 286 -3.61 16.65 -20.31
N VAL A 287 -3.23 16.51 -19.04
CA VAL A 287 -3.03 15.22 -18.38
C VAL A 287 -3.92 15.12 -17.14
N VAL A 288 -4.75 14.10 -17.10
CA VAL A 288 -5.39 13.60 -15.88
C VAL A 288 -4.68 12.33 -15.44
N ASN A 289 -4.62 12.09 -14.14
CA ASN A 289 -4.06 10.85 -13.61
C ASN A 289 -5.05 10.14 -12.68
N THR A 290 -4.88 8.84 -12.53
CA THR A 290 -5.63 8.05 -11.54
C THR A 290 -5.13 8.35 -10.11
N PHE A 291 -5.80 7.82 -9.09
CA PHE A 291 -5.34 7.93 -7.70
C PHE A 291 -3.94 7.35 -7.51
N MET A 292 -3.63 6.24 -8.20
CA MET A 292 -2.33 5.59 -8.12
C MET A 292 -1.29 6.21 -9.07
N GLY A 293 -1.74 7.02 -10.03
CA GLY A 293 -0.88 7.78 -10.94
C GLY A 293 -0.41 9.15 -10.42
N LYS A 294 -0.64 9.46 -9.12
CA LYS A 294 -0.30 10.77 -8.54
C LYS A 294 1.19 11.08 -8.66
N GLY A 295 1.49 12.29 -9.12
CA GLY A 295 2.87 12.76 -9.32
C GLY A 295 3.52 12.29 -10.63
N VAL A 296 2.81 11.57 -11.50
CA VAL A 296 3.32 11.18 -12.83
C VAL A 296 3.63 12.39 -13.71
N ILE A 297 2.89 13.47 -13.54
CA ILE A 297 3.21 14.82 -13.98
C ILE A 297 3.12 15.74 -12.75
N PRO A 298 4.05 16.72 -12.55
CA PRO A 298 3.94 17.64 -11.42
C PRO A 298 2.58 18.34 -11.38
N TYR A 299 1.95 18.40 -10.21
CA TYR A 299 0.68 19.10 -10.06
C TYR A 299 0.78 20.61 -10.30
N THR A 300 1.97 21.17 -10.13
CA THR A 300 2.32 22.54 -10.49
C THR A 300 2.37 22.77 -12.00
N HIS A 301 2.54 21.71 -12.81
CA HIS A 301 2.62 21.82 -14.27
C HIS A 301 1.29 22.36 -14.86
N PRO A 302 1.31 23.32 -15.80
CA PRO A 302 0.10 23.97 -16.32
C PRO A 302 -0.85 23.01 -17.05
N LEU A 303 -0.37 21.91 -17.61
CA LEU A 303 -1.19 20.89 -18.27
C LEU A 303 -1.72 19.80 -17.31
N SER A 304 -1.36 19.82 -16.02
CA SER A 304 -1.87 18.86 -15.05
C SER A 304 -3.29 19.21 -14.62
N LEU A 305 -4.24 18.35 -14.89
CA LEU A 305 -5.64 18.46 -14.45
C LEU A 305 -5.93 17.63 -13.19
N TRP A 306 -4.89 17.13 -12.53
CA TRP A 306 -4.92 16.38 -11.27
C TRP A 306 -5.55 14.98 -11.39
N ALA A 307 -6.06 14.43 -10.25
CA ALA A 307 -6.47 13.04 -10.18
C ALA A 307 -7.98 12.85 -10.40
N VAL A 308 -8.33 11.93 -11.30
CA VAL A 308 -9.69 11.37 -11.47
C VAL A 308 -9.86 10.11 -10.63
N GLY A 309 -11.08 9.69 -10.38
CA GLY A 309 -11.38 8.42 -9.70
C GLY A 309 -12.42 8.54 -8.61
N LEU A 310 -12.99 9.74 -8.38
CA LEU A 310 -14.21 9.87 -7.59
C LEU A 310 -15.33 9.10 -8.29
N GLN A 311 -16.20 8.46 -7.52
CA GLN A 311 -17.26 7.59 -8.07
C GLN A 311 -18.31 8.37 -8.87
N GLN A 312 -18.28 9.69 -8.83
CA GLN A 312 -19.17 10.59 -9.56
C GLN A 312 -18.39 11.63 -10.34
N ARG A 313 -19.07 12.32 -11.26
CA ARG A 313 -18.48 13.40 -12.07
C ARG A 313 -18.08 14.58 -11.19
N ASP A 314 -16.91 15.12 -11.44
CA ASP A 314 -16.37 16.32 -10.81
C ASP A 314 -15.74 17.24 -11.87
N LEU A 315 -15.13 18.35 -11.45
CA LEU A 315 -14.43 19.28 -12.34
C LEU A 315 -13.44 18.60 -13.28
N ILE A 316 -12.70 17.60 -12.77
CA ILE A 316 -11.67 16.91 -13.54
C ILE A 316 -12.32 16.00 -14.59
N SER A 317 -13.45 15.38 -14.25
CA SER A 317 -14.22 14.54 -15.17
C SER A 317 -14.71 15.32 -16.41
N CYS A 318 -14.89 16.65 -16.30
CA CYS A 318 -15.24 17.51 -17.43
C CYS A 318 -14.16 17.53 -18.54
N GLY A 319 -12.92 17.17 -18.21
CA GLY A 319 -11.87 17.00 -19.21
C GLY A 319 -12.20 15.96 -20.28
N PHE A 320 -13.02 14.96 -19.94
CA PHE A 320 -13.42 13.91 -20.90
C PHE A 320 -14.54 14.35 -21.85
N ASP A 321 -15.36 15.35 -21.51
CA ASP A 321 -16.58 15.71 -22.26
C ASP A 321 -16.29 16.23 -23.67
N ARG A 322 -15.12 16.84 -23.90
CA ARG A 322 -14.71 17.40 -25.20
C ARG A 322 -13.61 16.57 -25.86
N THR A 323 -13.24 15.47 -25.24
CA THR A 323 -12.13 14.62 -25.73
C THR A 323 -12.55 13.87 -26.98
N ASP A 324 -11.81 14.07 -28.05
CA ASP A 324 -11.97 13.34 -29.32
C ASP A 324 -10.91 12.23 -29.50
N LEU A 325 -9.96 12.14 -28.58
CA LEU A 325 -8.97 11.05 -28.50
C LEU A 325 -8.43 10.94 -27.07
N LEU A 326 -8.59 9.78 -26.45
CA LEU A 326 -7.95 9.49 -25.17
C LEU A 326 -6.62 8.75 -25.39
N ILE A 327 -5.56 9.23 -24.74
CA ILE A 327 -4.24 8.58 -24.72
C ILE A 327 -4.06 8.00 -23.31
N ALA A 328 -4.31 6.71 -23.17
CA ALA A 328 -4.15 5.99 -21.91
C ALA A 328 -2.71 5.53 -21.76
N VAL A 329 -2.01 6.03 -20.74
CA VAL A 329 -0.57 5.77 -20.52
C VAL A 329 -0.38 5.01 -19.20
N GLY A 330 -0.01 3.74 -19.28
CA GLY A 330 0.15 2.89 -18.12
C GLY A 330 -1.10 2.79 -17.26
N TYR A 331 -2.27 2.91 -17.86
CA TYR A 331 -3.56 2.86 -17.20
C TYR A 331 -4.03 1.41 -17.04
N ASP A 332 -4.60 1.12 -15.88
CA ASP A 332 -5.20 -0.16 -15.52
C ASP A 332 -6.68 0.06 -15.17
N LEU A 333 -7.58 -0.81 -15.67
CA LEU A 333 -9.03 -0.68 -15.46
C LEU A 333 -9.43 -0.69 -13.98
N ILE A 334 -8.66 -1.38 -13.14
CA ILE A 334 -8.89 -1.44 -11.69
C ILE A 334 -8.73 -0.09 -10.99
N GLU A 335 -7.96 0.82 -11.59
CA GLU A 335 -7.68 2.13 -10.99
C GLU A 335 -8.88 3.10 -11.09
N TYR A 336 -9.59 3.09 -12.22
CA TYR A 336 -10.76 3.92 -12.45
C TYR A 336 -11.60 3.36 -13.61
N SER A 337 -12.82 2.88 -13.31
CA SER A 337 -13.67 2.20 -14.31
C SER A 337 -13.95 3.05 -15.55
N PRO A 338 -13.73 2.52 -16.78
CA PRO A 338 -14.02 3.22 -18.04
C PRO A 338 -15.47 3.68 -18.19
N LYS A 339 -16.43 2.94 -17.63
CA LYS A 339 -17.86 3.31 -17.62
C LYS A 339 -18.14 4.70 -17.03
N LYS A 340 -17.22 5.24 -16.23
CA LYS A 340 -17.38 6.56 -15.60
C LYS A 340 -17.04 7.72 -16.54
N TRP A 341 -16.19 7.50 -17.53
CA TRP A 341 -15.70 8.53 -18.42
C TRP A 341 -15.95 8.25 -19.93
N ASN A 342 -16.26 7.01 -20.29
CA ASN A 342 -16.59 6.56 -21.65
C ASN A 342 -17.76 5.55 -21.63
N PRO A 343 -18.92 5.91 -21.04
CA PRO A 343 -20.02 4.98 -20.82
C PRO A 343 -20.54 4.34 -22.10
N ASP A 344 -20.52 5.06 -23.22
CA ASP A 344 -21.02 4.62 -24.51
C ASP A 344 -19.93 3.99 -25.39
N GLY A 345 -18.69 3.91 -24.92
CA GLY A 345 -17.56 3.34 -25.68
C GLY A 345 -17.20 4.12 -26.94
N THR A 346 -17.54 5.40 -27.03
CA THR A 346 -17.42 6.20 -28.26
C THR A 346 -16.13 6.98 -28.41
N ILE A 347 -15.40 7.23 -27.33
CA ILE A 347 -14.13 7.95 -27.35
C ILE A 347 -13.04 7.03 -27.93
N PRO A 348 -12.38 7.39 -29.05
CA PRO A 348 -11.23 6.65 -29.57
C PRO A 348 -10.10 6.61 -28.53
N ILE A 349 -9.43 5.47 -28.40
CA ILE A 349 -8.39 5.25 -27.39
C ILE A 349 -7.09 4.81 -28.06
N VAL A 350 -5.97 5.44 -27.69
CA VAL A 350 -4.62 4.94 -27.87
C VAL A 350 -4.13 4.41 -26.53
N HIS A 351 -3.89 3.12 -26.44
CA HIS A 351 -3.37 2.46 -25.23
C HIS A 351 -1.84 2.33 -25.32
N ILE A 352 -1.10 2.91 -24.37
CA ILE A 352 0.36 2.86 -24.28
C ILE A 352 0.73 2.22 -22.95
N ALA A 353 1.14 0.97 -22.98
CA ALA A 353 1.46 0.22 -21.76
C ALA A 353 2.46 -0.92 -22.02
N ALA A 354 2.96 -1.53 -20.94
CA ALA A 354 3.84 -2.71 -21.04
C ALA A 354 3.09 -3.99 -21.45
N LEU A 355 1.77 -4.02 -21.27
CA LEU A 355 0.88 -5.15 -21.57
C LEU A 355 -0.25 -4.70 -22.50
N PRO A 356 -0.86 -5.64 -23.24
CA PRO A 356 -2.10 -5.39 -23.97
C PRO A 356 -3.21 -4.91 -23.03
N ALA A 357 -4.15 -4.16 -23.61
CA ALA A 357 -5.33 -3.69 -22.88
C ALA A 357 -6.21 -4.85 -22.41
N GLU A 358 -6.80 -4.73 -21.23
CA GLU A 358 -7.84 -5.62 -20.79
C GLU A 358 -9.16 -5.32 -21.50
N ILE A 359 -10.04 -6.31 -21.63
CA ILE A 359 -11.27 -6.20 -22.39
C ILE A 359 -12.39 -5.63 -21.54
N ASP A 360 -12.90 -4.45 -21.93
CA ASP A 360 -14.11 -3.83 -21.36
C ASP A 360 -14.89 -3.12 -22.47
N SER A 361 -16.21 -3.19 -22.47
CA SER A 361 -17.06 -2.58 -23.51
C SER A 361 -16.92 -1.07 -23.62
N SER A 362 -16.50 -0.41 -22.55
CA SER A 362 -16.21 1.03 -22.52
C SER A 362 -14.72 1.36 -22.74
N TYR A 363 -13.87 0.33 -22.97
CA TYR A 363 -12.44 0.48 -23.19
C TYR A 363 -11.95 -0.44 -24.31
N ILE A 364 -12.20 -0.02 -25.55
CA ILE A 364 -11.75 -0.73 -26.74
C ILE A 364 -10.73 0.15 -27.46
N PRO A 365 -9.42 -0.08 -27.28
CA PRO A 365 -8.38 0.69 -27.94
C PRO A 365 -8.46 0.59 -29.47
N GLN A 366 -8.35 1.72 -30.15
CA GLN A 366 -8.19 1.78 -31.60
C GLN A 366 -6.76 1.38 -31.99
N VAL A 367 -5.79 1.71 -31.14
CA VAL A 367 -4.39 1.31 -31.28
C VAL A 367 -3.82 0.93 -29.92
N GLU A 368 -3.12 -0.21 -29.89
CA GLU A 368 -2.34 -0.64 -28.74
C GLU A 368 -0.84 -0.54 -29.02
N VAL A 369 -0.16 0.28 -28.23
CA VAL A 369 1.29 0.44 -28.25
C VAL A 369 1.86 -0.31 -27.06
N VAL A 370 2.18 -1.59 -27.26
CA VAL A 370 2.64 -2.50 -26.19
C VAL A 370 4.16 -2.54 -26.17
N GLY A 371 4.77 -2.05 -25.09
CA GLY A 371 6.22 -2.01 -24.91
C GLY A 371 6.64 -1.08 -23.77
N ASP A 372 7.93 -0.73 -23.71
CA ASP A 372 8.43 0.27 -22.75
C ASP A 372 7.71 1.60 -22.96
N ILE A 373 7.08 2.10 -21.91
CA ILE A 373 6.23 3.30 -21.97
C ILE A 373 7.05 4.54 -22.31
N SER A 374 8.22 4.71 -21.69
CA SER A 374 9.08 5.88 -21.93
C SER A 374 9.56 5.93 -23.36
N ASP A 375 10.07 4.81 -23.88
CA ASP A 375 10.56 4.71 -25.25
C ASP A 375 9.40 4.89 -26.25
N SER A 376 8.22 4.32 -25.98
CA SER A 376 7.02 4.47 -26.81
C SER A 376 6.56 5.91 -26.92
N LEU A 377 6.48 6.65 -25.81
CA LEU A 377 6.12 8.06 -25.79
C LEU A 377 7.09 8.91 -26.62
N MET A 378 8.40 8.69 -26.46
CA MET A 378 9.42 9.44 -27.20
C MET A 378 9.45 9.09 -28.68
N GLU A 379 9.18 7.82 -29.03
CA GLU A 379 9.09 7.38 -30.44
C GLU A 379 7.84 7.93 -31.14
N ILE A 380 6.69 7.97 -30.45
CA ILE A 380 5.47 8.62 -30.98
C ILE A 380 5.72 10.12 -31.15
N LEU A 381 6.35 10.77 -30.17
CA LEU A 381 6.66 12.21 -30.23
C LEU A 381 7.51 12.57 -31.46
N ARG A 382 8.50 11.75 -31.83
CA ARG A 382 9.32 11.97 -33.01
C ARG A 382 8.56 11.86 -34.34
N ARG A 383 7.44 11.11 -34.34
CA ARG A 383 6.60 10.86 -35.54
C ARG A 383 5.39 11.78 -35.63
N CYS A 384 5.13 12.53 -34.59
CA CYS A 384 3.93 13.33 -34.48
C CYS A 384 4.15 14.73 -35.08
N ASP A 385 3.33 15.10 -36.07
CA ASP A 385 3.38 16.43 -36.73
C ASP A 385 2.51 17.48 -36.02
N ARG A 386 1.96 17.13 -34.82
CA ARG A 386 1.10 18.05 -34.07
C ARG A 386 1.92 19.23 -33.55
N THR A 387 1.54 20.43 -33.98
CA THR A 387 1.97 21.67 -33.32
C THR A 387 1.01 21.98 -32.18
N GLY A 388 1.53 22.05 -30.95
CA GLY A 388 0.73 22.31 -29.75
C GLY A 388 -0.02 23.64 -29.83
N LYS A 389 -1.31 23.60 -30.16
CA LYS A 389 -2.19 24.79 -30.03
C LYS A 389 -2.63 24.93 -28.59
N PRO A 390 -2.74 26.17 -28.05
CA PRO A 390 -3.31 26.36 -26.73
C PRO A 390 -4.72 25.75 -26.65
N ASP A 391 -4.99 25.05 -25.55
CA ASP A 391 -6.34 24.59 -25.20
C ASP A 391 -6.93 25.53 -24.14
N PRO A 392 -7.78 26.50 -24.55
CA PRO A 392 -8.39 27.46 -23.62
C PRO A 392 -9.29 26.78 -22.57
N TYR A 393 -9.93 25.66 -22.96
CA TYR A 393 -10.80 24.91 -22.05
C TYR A 393 -9.99 24.19 -20.96
N GLY A 394 -8.93 23.50 -21.33
CA GLY A 394 -8.03 22.86 -20.35
C GLY A 394 -7.42 23.87 -19.38
N LEU A 395 -7.04 25.05 -19.85
CA LEU A 395 -6.54 26.14 -19.00
C LEU A 395 -7.61 26.67 -18.04
N SER A 396 -8.85 26.89 -18.51
CA SER A 396 -9.97 27.32 -17.68
C SER A 396 -10.31 26.27 -16.62
N LEU A 397 -10.38 25.01 -17.03
CA LEU A 397 -10.62 23.89 -16.13
C LEU A 397 -9.53 23.82 -15.04
N ARG A 398 -8.27 23.95 -15.43
CA ARG A 398 -7.13 24.01 -14.50
C ARG A 398 -7.28 25.15 -13.48
N GLN A 399 -7.67 26.32 -13.90
CA GLN A 399 -7.88 27.47 -13.01
C GLN A 399 -8.99 27.19 -11.98
N ASN A 400 -10.08 26.56 -12.42
CA ASN A 400 -11.18 26.18 -11.52
C ASN A 400 -10.74 25.12 -10.49
N ILE A 401 -9.94 24.12 -10.90
CA ILE A 401 -9.38 23.10 -10.01
C ILE A 401 -8.48 23.75 -8.93
N VAL A 402 -7.61 24.67 -9.33
CA VAL A 402 -6.72 25.39 -8.39
C VAL A 402 -7.54 26.26 -7.43
N ARG A 403 -8.60 26.91 -7.92
CA ARG A 403 -9.50 27.70 -7.08
C ARG A 403 -10.19 26.83 -6.04
N GLU A 404 -10.72 25.67 -6.42
CA GLU A 404 -11.33 24.71 -5.50
C GLU A 404 -10.36 24.30 -4.39
N TYR A 405 -9.11 24.01 -4.75
CA TYR A 405 -8.07 23.66 -3.77
C TYR A 405 -7.76 24.78 -2.79
N THR A 406 -7.71 26.05 -3.27
CA THR A 406 -7.27 27.19 -2.47
C THR A 406 -8.38 27.83 -1.65
N CYS A 407 -9.67 27.59 -1.97
CA CYS A 407 -10.78 28.28 -1.31
C CYS A 407 -10.88 27.98 0.20
N TYR A 408 -10.39 26.84 0.65
CA TYR A 408 -10.38 26.45 2.06
C TYR A 408 -9.10 26.84 2.81
N ALA A 409 -8.13 27.48 2.17
CA ALA A 409 -6.83 27.82 2.78
C ALA A 409 -6.97 28.61 4.11
N HIS A 410 -7.99 29.45 4.22
CA HIS A 410 -8.24 30.32 5.37
C HIS A 410 -9.43 29.86 6.23
N ASP A 411 -9.97 28.67 6.00
CA ASP A 411 -11.07 28.13 6.80
C ASP A 411 -10.60 27.93 8.25
N GLN A 412 -11.41 28.40 9.21
CA GLN A 412 -11.14 28.30 10.66
C GLN A 412 -12.23 27.50 11.38
N SER A 413 -13.09 26.80 10.63
CA SER A 413 -14.14 25.97 11.22
C SER A 413 -13.54 24.81 12.02
N TYR A 414 -14.26 24.40 13.05
CA TYR A 414 -13.90 23.27 13.90
C TYR A 414 -15.17 22.47 14.27
N PRO A 415 -15.18 21.13 14.16
CA PRO A 415 -14.13 20.27 13.65
C PRO A 415 -13.63 20.68 12.25
N ILE A 416 -12.36 20.33 11.90
CA ILE A 416 -11.69 20.84 10.71
C ILE A 416 -12.27 20.21 9.45
N LYS A 417 -12.48 21.01 8.41
CA LYS A 417 -12.85 20.49 7.09
C LYS A 417 -11.70 19.68 6.48
N PRO A 418 -11.97 18.53 5.82
CA PRO A 418 -10.91 17.71 5.22
C PRO A 418 -10.08 18.48 4.18
N GLN A 419 -10.69 19.41 3.45
CA GLN A 419 -9.98 20.26 2.48
C GLN A 419 -8.93 21.15 3.14
N LYS A 420 -9.27 21.78 4.27
CA LYS A 420 -8.34 22.60 5.05
C LYS A 420 -7.20 21.77 5.61
N LEU A 421 -7.53 20.61 6.16
CA LEU A 421 -6.54 19.71 6.73
C LEU A 421 -5.52 19.25 5.67
N ILE A 422 -5.98 18.89 4.47
CA ILE A 422 -5.12 18.46 3.36
C ILE A 422 -4.30 19.64 2.82
N TYR A 423 -4.89 20.82 2.72
CA TYR A 423 -4.16 22.03 2.33
C TYR A 423 -3.00 22.29 3.29
N ASP A 424 -3.25 22.30 4.59
CA ASP A 424 -2.24 22.55 5.62
C ASP A 424 -1.16 21.46 5.65
N LEU A 425 -1.55 20.19 5.52
CA LEU A 425 -0.59 19.09 5.42
C LEU A 425 0.39 19.32 4.26
N ARG A 426 -0.11 19.76 3.09
CA ARG A 426 0.76 20.03 1.93
C ARG A 426 1.69 21.21 2.17
N GLN A 427 1.30 22.22 2.98
CA GLN A 427 2.13 23.39 3.27
C GLN A 427 3.36 23.07 4.14
N VAL A 428 3.34 21.96 4.88
CA VAL A 428 4.42 21.60 5.82
C VAL A 428 5.37 20.53 5.28
N LEU A 429 4.99 19.86 4.18
CA LEU A 429 5.77 18.79 3.58
C LEU A 429 6.52 19.27 2.34
N GLU A 430 7.73 18.77 2.15
CA GLU A 430 8.52 18.99 0.94
C GLU A 430 8.02 18.11 -0.22
N PRO A 431 8.38 18.40 -1.48
CA PRO A 431 7.95 17.60 -2.64
C PRO A 431 8.37 16.13 -2.60
N GLU A 432 9.45 15.81 -1.91
CA GLU A 432 10.00 14.45 -1.75
C GLU A 432 9.43 13.68 -0.57
N ASP A 433 8.75 14.35 0.38
CA ASP A 433 8.16 13.73 1.55
C ASP A 433 7.02 12.78 1.13
N ILE A 434 6.82 11.72 1.90
CA ILE A 434 5.91 10.65 1.51
C ILE A 434 4.69 10.62 2.43
N VAL A 435 3.53 10.53 1.82
CA VAL A 435 2.25 10.29 2.51
C VAL A 435 1.71 8.92 2.14
N ILE A 436 1.36 8.12 3.13
CA ILE A 436 0.64 6.86 2.96
C ILE A 436 -0.80 7.08 3.40
N SER A 437 -1.73 7.01 2.47
CA SER A 437 -3.16 7.19 2.76
C SER A 437 -3.84 5.85 3.00
N ASP A 438 -4.47 5.74 4.15
CA ASP A 438 -5.40 4.66 4.45
C ASP A 438 -6.70 4.79 3.65
N VAL A 439 -7.62 3.86 3.85
CA VAL A 439 -8.90 3.76 3.13
C VAL A 439 -10.06 4.25 3.99
N GLY A 440 -10.88 5.12 3.43
CA GLY A 440 -12.04 5.72 4.10
C GLY A 440 -12.48 7.01 3.42
N ALA A 441 -13.27 7.85 4.11
CA ALA A 441 -13.69 9.15 3.59
C ALA A 441 -12.48 10.06 3.32
N HIS A 442 -11.50 10.06 4.22
CA HIS A 442 -10.24 10.80 4.05
C HIS A 442 -9.49 10.44 2.77
N LYS A 443 -9.50 9.15 2.33
CA LYS A 443 -8.90 8.72 1.07
C LYS A 443 -9.45 9.51 -0.12
N MET A 444 -10.77 9.71 -0.19
CA MET A 444 -11.40 10.41 -1.31
C MET A 444 -10.91 11.85 -1.39
N TRP A 445 -10.82 12.52 -0.25
CA TRP A 445 -10.29 13.87 -0.15
C TRP A 445 -8.78 13.96 -0.43
N MET A 446 -7.97 13.02 0.11
CA MET A 446 -6.54 12.90 -0.20
C MET A 446 -6.29 12.67 -1.70
N ALA A 447 -7.03 11.75 -2.28
CA ALA A 447 -6.94 11.47 -3.71
C ALA A 447 -7.28 12.70 -4.57
N ARG A 448 -8.29 13.47 -4.17
CA ARG A 448 -8.78 14.65 -4.90
C ARG A 448 -7.88 15.86 -4.72
N LEU A 449 -7.46 16.18 -3.50
CA LEU A 449 -6.87 17.48 -3.16
C LEU A 449 -5.38 17.44 -2.78
N TYR A 450 -4.86 16.32 -2.23
CA TYR A 450 -3.44 16.26 -1.91
C TYR A 450 -2.62 16.17 -3.19
N HIS A 451 -1.97 17.22 -3.59
CA HIS A 451 -1.20 17.28 -4.82
C HIS A 451 0.27 16.83 -4.63
N CYS A 452 0.80 16.18 -5.67
CA CYS A 452 2.15 15.65 -5.71
C CYS A 452 2.92 16.21 -6.91
N ASP A 453 4.15 16.64 -6.69
CA ASP A 453 5.05 17.07 -7.77
C ASP A 453 6.04 15.96 -8.17
N LYS A 454 6.09 14.88 -7.41
CA LYS A 454 6.97 13.72 -7.63
C LYS A 454 6.15 12.41 -7.57
N PRO A 455 6.50 11.41 -8.39
CA PRO A 455 5.91 10.08 -8.27
C PRO A 455 6.29 9.41 -6.94
N ASN A 456 5.46 8.48 -6.47
CA ASN A 456 5.67 7.72 -5.24
C ASN A 456 5.79 8.58 -3.96
N THR A 457 5.19 9.80 -3.94
CA THR A 457 5.14 10.66 -2.76
C THR A 457 3.75 10.71 -2.10
N CYS A 458 2.75 10.06 -2.71
CA CYS A 458 1.46 9.77 -2.09
C CYS A 458 1.01 8.38 -2.53
N LEU A 459 1.07 7.41 -1.63
CA LEU A 459 0.62 6.05 -1.88
C LEU A 459 -0.79 5.85 -1.37
N ILE A 460 -1.64 5.28 -2.20
CA ILE A 460 -3.04 5.01 -1.91
C ILE A 460 -3.33 3.56 -2.26
N SER A 461 -3.89 2.77 -1.34
CA SER A 461 -4.48 1.47 -1.67
C SER A 461 -5.78 1.69 -2.43
N ASN A 462 -5.88 1.18 -3.65
CA ASN A 462 -7.01 1.47 -4.52
C ASN A 462 -7.70 0.24 -5.11
N GLY A 463 -6.97 -0.73 -5.63
CA GLY A 463 -7.54 -1.92 -6.26
C GLY A 463 -8.26 -2.83 -5.28
N PHE A 464 -7.62 -3.18 -4.18
CA PHE A 464 -8.24 -3.92 -3.08
C PHE A 464 -8.86 -3.00 -2.03
N ALA A 465 -8.25 -1.83 -1.84
CA ALA A 465 -8.70 -0.79 -0.93
C ALA A 465 -8.84 -1.27 0.52
N ALA A 466 -7.80 -1.93 1.03
CA ALA A 466 -7.78 -2.46 2.39
C ALA A 466 -7.51 -1.36 3.43
N MET A 467 -8.33 -1.32 4.49
CA MET A 467 -8.11 -0.45 5.64
C MET A 467 -6.95 -0.96 6.50
N GLY A 468 -6.20 -0.04 7.13
CA GLY A 468 -5.11 -0.36 8.06
C GLY A 468 -3.71 -0.38 7.43
N ILE A 469 -3.56 -0.02 6.15
CA ILE A 469 -2.26 0.00 5.44
C ILE A 469 -1.36 1.17 5.87
N ALA A 470 -1.92 2.30 6.34
CA ALA A 470 -1.14 3.53 6.46
C ALA A 470 0.00 3.43 7.47
N ILE A 471 -0.21 2.87 8.66
CA ILE A 471 0.81 2.75 9.71
C ILE A 471 1.94 1.79 9.31
N PRO A 472 1.65 0.51 8.97
CA PRO A 472 2.71 -0.40 8.52
C PRO A 472 3.39 0.10 7.25
N GLY A 473 2.64 0.71 6.33
CA GLY A 473 3.20 1.32 5.13
C GLY A 473 4.15 2.48 5.41
N ALA A 474 3.84 3.35 6.38
CA ALA A 474 4.71 4.45 6.79
C ALA A 474 6.01 3.92 7.44
N LEU A 475 5.94 2.85 8.23
CA LEU A 475 7.12 2.18 8.76
C LEU A 475 8.03 1.69 7.62
N ALA A 476 7.47 0.97 6.66
CA ALA A 476 8.23 0.49 5.50
C ALA A 476 8.81 1.64 4.67
N ALA A 477 8.03 2.70 4.44
CA ALA A 477 8.50 3.90 3.74
C ALA A 477 9.69 4.56 4.44
N LYS A 478 9.68 4.61 5.78
CA LYS A 478 10.79 5.17 6.58
C LYS A 478 12.03 4.28 6.55
N LEU A 479 11.88 2.96 6.43
CA LEU A 479 13.01 2.04 6.21
C LEU A 479 13.65 2.24 4.83
N VAL A 480 12.83 2.49 3.80
CA VAL A 480 13.31 2.71 2.42
C VAL A 480 13.92 4.10 2.26
N HIS A 481 13.35 5.12 2.89
CA HIS A 481 13.73 6.52 2.78
C HIS A 481 13.96 7.14 4.18
N PRO A 482 15.06 6.80 4.85
CA PRO A 482 15.32 7.23 6.23
C PRO A 482 15.42 8.76 6.39
N ASP A 483 15.81 9.48 5.33
CA ASP A 483 16.02 10.93 5.36
C ASP A 483 14.77 11.75 5.03
N ARG A 484 13.69 11.10 4.52
CA ARG A 484 12.43 11.77 4.17
C ARG A 484 11.49 11.83 5.37
N ARG A 485 10.66 12.85 5.42
CA ARG A 485 9.50 12.90 6.31
C ARG A 485 8.42 11.98 5.78
N ILE A 486 7.82 11.20 6.67
CA ILE A 486 6.76 10.25 6.33
C ILE A 486 5.53 10.57 7.17
N VAL A 487 4.37 10.61 6.52
CA VAL A 487 3.09 10.81 7.19
C VAL A 487 2.12 9.69 6.80
N ALA A 488 1.64 8.96 7.80
CA ALA A 488 0.49 8.07 7.67
C ALA A 488 -0.79 8.89 7.86
N VAL A 489 -1.65 8.94 6.86
CA VAL A 489 -2.98 9.57 6.94
C VAL A 489 -4.02 8.48 7.04
N THR A 490 -4.77 8.44 8.13
CA THR A 490 -5.74 7.38 8.40
C THR A 490 -7.02 7.96 9.01
N GLY A 491 -8.16 7.28 8.82
CA GLY A 491 -9.32 7.49 9.67
C GLY A 491 -9.16 6.75 10.99
N ASP A 492 -9.94 7.12 11.98
CA ASP A 492 -9.96 6.49 13.30
C ASP A 492 -10.25 4.98 13.25
N GLY A 493 -11.18 4.55 12.39
CA GLY A 493 -11.47 3.13 12.17
C GLY A 493 -10.30 2.37 11.55
N GLY A 494 -9.63 2.92 10.54
CA GLY A 494 -8.44 2.31 9.91
C GLY A 494 -7.24 2.29 10.85
N PHE A 495 -7.06 3.35 11.64
CA PHE A 495 -6.02 3.44 12.67
C PHE A 495 -6.07 2.24 13.63
N MET A 496 -7.24 1.91 14.16
CA MET A 496 -7.41 0.84 15.14
C MET A 496 -7.15 -0.57 14.57
N MET A 497 -7.09 -0.75 13.25
CA MET A 497 -6.83 -2.05 12.63
C MET A 497 -5.35 -2.48 12.72
N ASN A 498 -4.40 -1.52 12.68
CA ASN A 498 -2.96 -1.82 12.72
C ASN A 498 -2.16 -0.85 13.62
N CYS A 499 -2.79 -0.21 14.60
CA CYS A 499 -2.12 0.70 15.54
C CYS A 499 -1.03 0.01 16.38
N GLN A 500 -1.08 -1.31 16.56
CA GLN A 500 -0.06 -2.09 17.27
C GLN A 500 1.32 -2.03 16.59
N GLU A 501 1.38 -1.72 15.29
CA GLU A 501 2.66 -1.58 14.57
C GLU A 501 3.41 -0.28 14.92
N LEU A 502 2.78 0.61 15.69
CA LEU A 502 3.47 1.75 16.29
C LEU A 502 4.55 1.32 17.29
N GLU A 503 4.33 0.20 18.02
CA GLU A 503 5.37 -0.43 18.83
C GLU A 503 6.52 -0.93 17.96
N THR A 504 6.21 -1.58 16.84
CA THR A 504 7.21 -2.03 15.87
C THR A 504 8.03 -0.84 15.37
N ALA A 505 7.39 0.27 15.02
CA ALA A 505 8.05 1.49 14.55
C ALA A 505 8.98 2.09 15.62
N LEU A 506 8.54 2.14 16.87
CA LEU A 506 9.36 2.62 17.99
C LEU A 506 10.59 1.72 18.21
N ARG A 507 10.38 0.41 18.28
CA ARG A 507 11.45 -0.59 18.50
C ARG A 507 12.48 -0.61 17.37
N VAL A 508 12.05 -0.39 16.12
CA VAL A 508 12.91 -0.37 14.94
C VAL A 508 13.61 0.97 14.73
N GLY A 509 13.11 2.04 15.39
CA GLY A 509 13.66 3.39 15.29
C GLY A 509 13.26 4.08 13.97
N THR A 510 11.99 3.96 13.57
CA THR A 510 11.43 4.58 12.37
C THR A 510 10.42 5.67 12.73
N PRO A 511 10.87 6.90 13.02
CA PRO A 511 9.97 8.01 13.34
C PRO A 511 9.16 8.43 12.12
N PHE A 512 7.84 8.56 12.29
CA PHE A 512 6.90 9.14 11.32
C PHE A 512 5.69 9.73 12.07
N VAL A 513 4.90 10.53 11.37
CA VAL A 513 3.68 11.12 11.91
C VAL A 513 2.47 10.31 11.44
N THR A 514 1.57 9.97 12.37
CA THR A 514 0.25 9.45 12.05
C THR A 514 -0.79 10.54 12.29
N LEU A 515 -1.42 10.99 11.22
CA LEU A 515 -2.49 11.99 11.24
C LEU A 515 -3.84 11.28 11.17
N ILE A 516 -4.59 11.31 12.27
CA ILE A 516 -5.88 10.63 12.41
C ILE A 516 -7.01 11.63 12.08
N PHE A 517 -7.76 11.34 11.03
CA PHE A 517 -9.02 12.01 10.69
C PHE A 517 -10.11 11.38 11.55
N ASN A 518 -10.43 12.02 12.68
CA ASN A 518 -11.29 11.48 13.72
C ASN A 518 -12.72 12.01 13.55
N ASP A 519 -13.64 11.17 13.07
CA ASP A 519 -15.07 11.45 12.95
C ASP A 519 -15.97 10.51 13.78
N GLY A 520 -15.38 9.61 14.57
CA GLY A 520 -16.06 8.66 15.44
C GLY A 520 -16.87 7.63 14.66
N GLY A 521 -16.38 7.20 13.48
CA GLY A 521 -17.15 6.26 12.67
C GLY A 521 -16.52 5.86 11.33
N TYR A 522 -17.25 4.99 10.62
CA TYR A 522 -16.93 4.64 9.23
C TYR A 522 -17.55 5.66 8.25
N GLY A 523 -17.01 6.89 8.23
CA GLY A 523 -17.58 8.05 7.55
C GLY A 523 -17.85 7.86 6.04
N LEU A 524 -17.08 7.03 5.32
CA LEU A 524 -17.35 6.68 3.92
C LEU A 524 -18.63 5.85 3.77
N ILE A 525 -18.84 4.89 4.68
CA ILE A 525 -20.03 4.03 4.65
C ILE A 525 -21.26 4.82 5.08
N GLU A 526 -21.14 5.64 6.14
CA GLU A 526 -22.17 6.58 6.58
C GLU A 526 -22.64 7.46 5.43
N TRP A 527 -21.71 8.09 4.73
CA TRP A 527 -22.02 8.91 3.56
C TRP A 527 -22.74 8.13 2.44
N LYS A 528 -22.29 6.90 2.12
CA LYS A 528 -22.97 6.06 1.11
C LYS A 528 -24.38 5.66 1.54
N GLN A 529 -24.60 5.32 2.81
CA GLN A 529 -25.92 4.98 3.34
C GLN A 529 -26.87 6.20 3.29
N HIS A 530 -26.40 7.38 3.69
CA HIS A 530 -27.18 8.61 3.57
C HIS A 530 -27.57 8.92 2.11
N ASN A 531 -26.65 8.75 1.15
CA ASN A 531 -26.95 8.97 -0.25
C ASN A 531 -27.98 7.97 -0.83
N GLN A 532 -27.99 6.73 -0.34
CA GLN A 532 -28.84 5.68 -0.90
C GLN A 532 -30.16 5.51 -0.14
N TYR A 533 -30.13 5.65 1.19
CA TYR A 533 -31.26 5.36 2.07
C TYR A 533 -31.75 6.55 2.88
N ASN A 534 -31.06 7.68 2.81
CA ASN A 534 -31.31 8.89 3.59
C ASN A 534 -31.17 8.71 5.11
N GLU A 535 -30.57 7.60 5.54
CA GLU A 535 -30.25 7.29 6.94
C GLU A 535 -29.00 6.42 6.99
N ALA A 536 -28.34 6.37 8.17
CA ALA A 536 -27.16 5.54 8.38
C ALA A 536 -27.31 4.68 9.65
N ALA A 537 -26.80 3.44 9.61
CA ALA A 537 -26.84 2.50 10.72
C ALA A 537 -25.51 1.75 10.87
N PHE A 538 -25.17 1.41 12.13
CA PHE A 538 -24.01 0.57 12.48
C PHE A 538 -22.66 1.11 12.05
N VAL A 539 -22.52 2.44 11.91
CA VAL A 539 -21.29 3.09 11.43
C VAL A 539 -20.58 3.90 12.52
N LYS A 540 -21.22 4.15 13.65
CA LYS A 540 -20.63 4.91 14.76
C LYS A 540 -20.06 4.00 15.83
N PHE A 541 -18.93 4.40 16.41
CA PHE A 541 -18.25 3.70 17.50
C PHE A 541 -17.54 4.71 18.42
N GLY A 542 -17.08 4.25 19.60
CA GLY A 542 -16.26 5.03 20.51
C GLY A 542 -14.78 4.89 20.21
N ASN A 543 -14.02 5.97 20.36
CA ASN A 543 -12.58 5.99 20.24
C ASN A 543 -11.90 6.09 21.62
N PRO A 544 -10.68 5.56 21.79
CA PRO A 544 -9.85 5.88 22.94
C PRO A 544 -9.38 7.34 22.85
N ASP A 545 -8.86 7.86 23.96
CA ASP A 545 -8.05 9.07 23.96
C ASP A 545 -6.72 8.76 23.24
N PHE A 546 -6.59 9.18 21.99
CA PHE A 546 -5.43 8.85 21.13
C PHE A 546 -4.12 9.46 21.67
N VAL A 547 -4.18 10.58 22.40
CA VAL A 547 -3.00 11.17 23.04
C VAL A 547 -2.48 10.26 24.14
N LYS A 548 -3.38 9.82 25.05
CA LYS A 548 -3.01 8.87 26.11
C LYS A 548 -2.59 7.52 25.56
N LEU A 549 -3.21 7.05 24.47
CA LEU A 549 -2.79 5.83 23.78
C LEU A 549 -1.34 5.96 23.28
N ALA A 550 -0.99 7.07 22.65
CA ALA A 550 0.38 7.34 22.21
C ALA A 550 1.36 7.33 23.39
N GLU A 551 1.05 8.06 24.45
CA GLU A 551 1.88 8.14 25.65
C GLU A 551 2.08 6.76 26.33
N SER A 552 1.03 5.93 26.38
CA SER A 552 1.11 4.58 26.95
C SER A 552 2.04 3.65 26.18
N MET A 553 2.26 3.91 24.89
CA MET A 553 3.21 3.19 24.02
C MET A 553 4.60 3.81 24.01
N GLY A 554 4.84 4.92 24.74
CA GLY A 554 6.12 5.65 24.71
C GLY A 554 6.28 6.57 23.50
N LEU A 555 5.21 6.91 22.84
CA LEU A 555 5.16 7.80 21.68
C LEU A 555 4.80 9.23 22.09
N LYS A 556 4.78 10.16 21.13
CA LYS A 556 4.22 11.50 21.30
C LYS A 556 2.80 11.56 20.77
N GLY A 557 1.91 12.22 21.50
CA GLY A 557 0.52 12.45 21.11
C GLY A 557 0.19 13.94 21.12
N TYR A 558 -0.56 14.39 20.13
CA TYR A 558 -1.12 15.73 20.04
C TYR A 558 -2.60 15.65 19.67
N ARG A 559 -3.39 16.59 20.18
CA ARG A 559 -4.76 16.79 19.74
C ARG A 559 -4.91 18.20 19.19
N VAL A 560 -5.55 18.30 18.04
CA VAL A 560 -5.89 19.59 17.43
C VAL A 560 -7.24 20.04 17.99
N GLU A 561 -7.30 21.22 18.60
CA GLU A 561 -8.52 21.80 19.18
C GLU A 561 -9.05 22.99 18.38
N LYS A 562 -8.24 23.55 17.47
CA LYS A 562 -8.60 24.67 16.58
C LYS A 562 -7.87 24.52 15.25
N ALA A 563 -8.49 24.96 14.16
CA ALA A 563 -7.89 24.89 12.83
C ALA A 563 -6.50 25.57 12.74
N ALA A 564 -6.31 26.69 13.42
CA ALA A 564 -5.05 27.43 13.44
C ALA A 564 -3.88 26.69 14.10
N GLU A 565 -4.13 25.67 14.91
CA GLU A 565 -3.11 24.88 15.60
C GLU A 565 -2.51 23.78 14.74
N LEU A 566 -3.17 23.40 13.63
CA LEU A 566 -2.77 22.24 12.83
C LEU A 566 -1.35 22.37 12.25
N ILE A 567 -1.02 23.49 11.61
CA ILE A 567 0.32 23.72 11.03
C ILE A 567 1.41 23.70 12.11
N PRO A 568 1.30 24.43 13.22
CA PRO A 568 2.26 24.35 14.33
C PRO A 568 2.46 22.92 14.87
N ILE A 569 1.37 22.21 15.09
CA ILE A 569 1.39 20.82 15.61
C ILE A 569 2.06 19.88 14.59
N LEU A 570 1.72 19.97 13.31
CA LEU A 570 2.35 19.17 12.24
C LEU A 570 3.86 19.41 12.19
N LYS A 571 4.32 20.66 12.23
CA LYS A 571 5.75 20.99 12.26
C LYS A 571 6.44 20.39 13.47
N GLN A 572 5.86 20.56 14.66
CA GLN A 572 6.41 20.02 15.89
C GLN A 572 6.44 18.47 15.87
N ALA A 573 5.41 17.83 15.34
CA ALA A 573 5.32 16.36 15.23
C ALA A 573 6.37 15.79 14.26
N LEU A 574 6.63 16.47 13.14
CA LEU A 574 7.62 16.06 12.14
C LEU A 574 9.08 16.13 12.63
N GLU A 575 9.33 16.87 13.71
CA GLU A 575 10.66 17.00 14.34
C GLU A 575 10.89 15.96 15.46
N GLN A 576 9.88 15.19 15.84
CA GLN A 576 10.03 14.22 16.92
C GLN A 576 10.90 13.02 16.49
N PRO A 577 11.79 12.53 17.37
CA PRO A 577 12.64 11.37 17.08
C PRO A 577 11.92 10.02 17.25
N VAL A 578 10.64 10.03 17.57
CA VAL A 578 9.78 8.85 17.80
C VAL A 578 8.51 8.94 16.96
N PRO A 579 7.84 7.82 16.68
CA PRO A 579 6.53 7.87 16.02
C PRO A 579 5.57 8.77 16.82
N THR A 580 4.77 9.55 16.09
CA THR A 580 3.95 10.60 16.70
C THR A 580 2.52 10.53 16.20
N LEU A 581 1.53 10.62 17.09
CA LEU A 581 0.12 10.67 16.74
C LEU A 581 -0.41 12.09 16.79
N ILE A 582 -1.24 12.45 15.81
CA ILE A 582 -2.05 13.68 15.81
C ILE A 582 -3.51 13.28 15.69
N ASP A 583 -4.27 13.48 16.75
CA ASP A 583 -5.73 13.33 16.76
C ASP A 583 -6.36 14.63 16.21
N CYS A 584 -6.99 14.53 15.06
CA CYS A 584 -7.60 15.67 14.39
C CYS A 584 -9.10 15.42 14.16
N PRO A 585 -9.99 16.03 14.96
CA PRO A 585 -11.42 15.99 14.71
C PRO A 585 -11.79 16.60 13.36
N VAL A 586 -12.55 15.85 12.55
CA VAL A 586 -12.89 16.21 11.17
C VAL A 586 -14.40 16.29 10.98
N ASP A 587 -14.85 17.33 10.25
CA ASP A 587 -16.22 17.49 9.81
C ASP A 587 -16.39 17.06 8.35
N TYR A 588 -17.03 15.91 8.15
CA TYR A 588 -17.33 15.35 6.83
C TYR A 588 -18.70 15.79 6.24
N SER A 589 -19.34 16.81 6.80
CA SER A 589 -20.62 17.33 6.27
C SER A 589 -20.55 17.69 4.79
N GLU A 590 -19.35 18.02 4.30
CA GLU A 590 -19.11 18.35 2.89
C GLU A 590 -18.91 17.15 1.96
N ASN A 591 -18.89 15.90 2.48
CA ASN A 591 -18.86 14.72 1.63
C ASN A 591 -20.01 14.69 0.60
N LEU A 592 -21.17 15.28 0.94
CA LEU A 592 -22.29 15.43 0.02
C LEU A 592 -21.93 16.24 -1.23
N TYR A 593 -21.04 17.22 -1.11
CA TYR A 593 -20.61 18.04 -2.24
C TYR A 593 -19.72 17.31 -3.23
N LEU A 594 -19.01 16.24 -2.81
CA LEU A 594 -18.29 15.38 -3.74
C LEU A 594 -19.23 14.67 -4.72
N THR A 595 -20.53 14.59 -4.40
CA THR A 595 -21.54 13.93 -5.23
C THR A 595 -22.56 14.89 -5.86
N GLN A 596 -22.85 16.01 -5.23
CA GLN A 596 -23.96 16.91 -5.66
C GLN A 596 -23.50 18.06 -6.57
N ARG A 597 -22.29 18.60 -6.39
CA ARG A 597 -21.77 19.69 -7.25
C ARG A 597 -21.54 19.29 -8.70
N SER A 598 -21.49 17.98 -8.97
CA SER A 598 -21.16 17.47 -10.29
C SER A 598 -22.29 17.45 -11.30
N GLN A 599 -23.55 17.66 -10.91
CA GLN A 599 -24.67 17.45 -11.84
C GLN A 599 -25.14 18.71 -12.60
N ALA A 600 -24.92 19.94 -12.14
CA ALA A 600 -25.57 21.11 -12.71
C ALA A 600 -24.67 22.29 -13.09
N LEU A 601 -23.42 22.44 -12.62
CA LEU A 601 -22.70 23.72 -12.71
C LEU A 601 -21.23 23.64 -13.16
N VAL A 602 -20.70 22.45 -13.42
CA VAL A 602 -19.24 22.27 -13.44
C VAL A 602 -18.63 22.37 -14.82
N CYS A 603 -19.36 22.05 -15.86
CA CYS A 603 -18.84 21.96 -17.22
C CYS A 603 -19.15 23.16 -18.11
N GLU A 604 -19.85 24.19 -17.60
CA GLU A 604 -20.05 25.47 -18.26
C GLU A 604 -18.86 26.40 -17.94
N ALA A 605 -17.76 26.25 -18.67
CA ALA A 605 -16.63 27.17 -18.63
C ALA A 605 -16.33 27.73 -20.02
#